data_65ed7052ae1fb85fb25996373f76778c
#
_entry.id   65ed7052ae1fb85fb25996373f76778c
#
_cell.length_a   1.000
_cell.length_b   1.000
_cell.length_c   1.000
_cell.angle_alpha   90.00
_cell.angle_beta   90.00
_cell.angle_gamma   90.00
#
_symmetry.space_group_name_H-M   'P 1'
#
loop_
_entity.id
_entity.type
_entity.pdbx_description
1 polymer ?
#
loop_
_entity_poly.entity_id
_entity_poly.type
_entity_poly.pdbx_seq_one_letter_code
_entity_poly.pdbx_strand_id
1 'polypeptide(L)'
;MVAMLAAGCAPARAAGPRNITLTLVRHAQSTANASGLIDTSTPGPELTPKGWCQATLAATQLAPNRYDGIYASSMIRTQETATPTAQALGEPVIVLPGLREIEAGQYEGTPEANIPQTYFAAPRRWLQGDRSARIPGSVDGNEFDARFDEAVQYIYDSGNQNPVAFSHSAAIMLWVLMNVRNPDPSLLTSKPLPNVGHVVLTGNPSEGWTLTEWDADPPPC
;
A
#
# COMPACT_ATOMS: atom_id res chain seq x y z
N MET A 1 -38.38 -52.77 20.89
CA MET A 1 -37.20 -52.41 20.07
C MET A 1 -37.35 -50.97 19.66
N VAL A 2 -36.56 -50.10 20.30
CA VAL A 2 -36.52 -48.66 19.97
C VAL A 2 -35.28 -48.42 19.11
N ALA A 3 -35.47 -48.02 17.85
CA ALA A 3 -34.37 -47.70 16.95
C ALA A 3 -33.90 -46.26 17.23
N MET A 4 -32.68 -46.11 17.73
CA MET A 4 -32.02 -44.82 17.83
C MET A 4 -31.51 -44.41 16.43
N LEU A 5 -32.06 -43.36 15.87
CA LEU A 5 -31.51 -42.65 14.69
C LEU A 5 -30.31 -41.80 15.15
N ALA A 6 -29.11 -42.20 14.79
CA ALA A 6 -27.91 -41.37 14.94
C ALA A 6 -27.94 -40.28 13.85
N ALA A 7 -28.19 -39.03 14.26
CA ALA A 7 -28.02 -37.90 13.39
C ALA A 7 -26.53 -37.62 13.21
N GLY A 8 -25.97 -38.00 12.06
CA GLY A 8 -24.59 -37.67 11.70
C GLY A 8 -24.47 -36.14 11.41
N CYS A 9 -23.74 -35.43 12.26
CA CYS A 9 -23.24 -34.07 11.92
C CYS A 9 -22.27 -34.19 10.74
N ALA A 10 -22.70 -33.73 9.56
CA ALA A 10 -21.77 -33.52 8.47
C ALA A 10 -20.78 -32.42 8.87
N PRO A 11 -19.48 -32.57 8.62
CA PRO A 11 -18.52 -31.51 8.90
C PRO A 11 -18.85 -30.28 8.06
N ALA A 12 -18.95 -29.11 8.69
CA ALA A 12 -19.12 -27.84 8.00
C ALA A 12 -17.93 -27.70 7.03
N ARG A 13 -18.26 -27.59 5.74
CA ARG A 13 -17.26 -27.34 4.70
C ARG A 13 -16.62 -26.00 5.04
N ALA A 14 -15.30 -25.98 5.27
CA ALA A 14 -14.56 -24.73 5.49
C ALA A 14 -14.89 -23.79 4.33
N ALA A 15 -15.38 -22.59 4.65
CA ALA A 15 -15.58 -21.57 3.65
C ALA A 15 -14.23 -21.31 2.97
N GLY A 16 -14.22 -21.30 1.64
CA GLY A 16 -13.01 -20.97 0.88
C GLY A 16 -12.50 -19.58 1.22
N PRO A 17 -11.28 -19.22 0.79
CA PRO A 17 -10.72 -17.90 1.06
C PRO A 17 -11.68 -16.82 0.52
N ARG A 18 -11.94 -15.78 1.33
CA ARG A 18 -12.75 -14.65 0.92
C ARG A 18 -11.94 -13.70 0.03
N ASN A 19 -12.55 -13.01 -0.90
CA ASN A 19 -11.93 -11.87 -1.57
C ASN A 19 -12.25 -10.59 -0.80
N ILE A 20 -11.29 -9.67 -0.76
CA ILE A 20 -11.45 -8.32 -0.23
C ILE A 20 -11.17 -7.29 -1.32
N THR A 21 -11.64 -6.06 -1.12
CA THR A 21 -11.26 -4.90 -1.94
C THR A 21 -10.27 -4.06 -1.16
N LEU A 22 -8.99 -4.12 -1.51
CA LEU A 22 -7.92 -3.38 -0.85
C LEU A 22 -7.60 -2.11 -1.64
N THR A 23 -7.75 -0.94 -1.00
CA THR A 23 -7.30 0.35 -1.55
C THR A 23 -5.96 0.74 -0.93
N LEU A 24 -4.95 0.98 -1.77
CA LEU A 24 -3.64 1.49 -1.36
C LEU A 24 -3.50 2.93 -1.80
N VAL A 25 -3.24 3.86 -0.87
CA VAL A 25 -3.17 5.30 -1.12
C VAL A 25 -1.77 5.81 -0.82
N ARG A 26 -1.14 6.52 -1.76
CA ARG A 26 0.11 7.23 -1.48
C ARG A 26 -0.14 8.40 -0.53
N HIS A 27 0.75 8.62 0.43
CA HIS A 27 0.69 9.78 1.31
C HIS A 27 0.64 11.12 0.55
N ALA A 28 0.06 12.15 1.16
CA ALA A 28 0.03 13.53 0.68
C ALA A 28 1.44 14.17 0.72
N GLN A 29 1.61 15.34 0.12
CA GLN A 29 2.90 16.00 0.00
C GLN A 29 3.57 16.22 1.36
N SER A 30 4.73 15.60 1.55
CA SER A 30 5.61 15.85 2.70
C SER A 30 6.62 16.97 2.41
N THR A 31 7.30 17.43 3.48
CA THR A 31 8.38 18.41 3.34
C THR A 31 9.56 17.87 2.52
N ALA A 32 9.81 16.55 2.53
CA ALA A 32 10.79 15.93 1.63
C ALA A 32 10.36 16.05 0.17
N ASN A 33 9.11 15.71 -0.17
CA ASN A 33 8.63 15.89 -1.56
C ASN A 33 8.75 17.35 -2.02
N ALA A 34 8.48 18.31 -1.14
CA ALA A 34 8.61 19.73 -1.47
C ALA A 34 10.07 20.15 -1.68
N SER A 35 11.02 19.49 -1.03
CA SER A 35 12.46 19.73 -1.22
C SER A 35 13.05 19.02 -2.45
N GLY A 36 12.33 18.05 -3.03
CA GLY A 36 12.81 17.22 -4.14
C GLY A 36 13.93 16.25 -3.74
N LEU A 37 14.01 15.88 -2.47
CA LEU A 37 15.00 14.93 -1.96
C LEU A 37 14.33 13.61 -1.56
N ILE A 38 15.04 12.51 -1.79
CA ILE A 38 14.63 11.18 -1.31
C ILE A 38 14.74 11.17 0.22
N ASP A 39 13.66 10.85 0.91
CA ASP A 39 13.61 10.64 2.35
C ASP A 39 12.75 9.42 2.67
N THR A 40 13.42 8.34 3.04
CA THR A 40 12.79 7.09 3.47
C THR A 40 12.99 6.83 4.97
N SER A 41 13.40 7.84 5.73
CA SER A 41 13.61 7.76 7.16
C SER A 41 12.31 7.56 7.95
N THR A 42 12.43 6.98 9.14
CA THR A 42 11.31 6.79 10.09
C THR A 42 11.64 7.50 11.40
N PRO A 43 10.73 8.33 11.95
CA PRO A 43 9.35 8.61 11.53
C PRO A 43 9.23 9.43 10.25
N GLY A 44 10.31 10.05 9.79
CA GLY A 44 10.39 10.83 8.57
C GLY A 44 9.66 12.19 8.64
N PRO A 45 9.63 12.91 7.51
CA PRO A 45 9.08 14.25 7.43
C PRO A 45 7.55 14.28 7.49
N GLU A 46 7.02 15.36 8.08
CA GLU A 46 5.59 15.68 8.17
C GLU A 46 5.04 16.23 6.83
N LEU A 47 3.72 16.35 6.75
CA LEU A 47 3.04 16.97 5.62
C LEU A 47 3.30 18.47 5.56
N THR A 48 3.36 19.00 4.33
CA THR A 48 3.31 20.45 4.10
C THR A 48 1.86 20.97 4.25
N PRO A 49 1.63 22.30 4.34
CA PRO A 49 0.29 22.88 4.26
C PRO A 49 -0.48 22.43 3.01
N LYS A 50 0.20 22.26 1.87
CA LYS A 50 -0.37 21.68 0.65
C LYS A 50 -0.73 20.21 0.88
N GLY A 51 0.12 19.44 1.56
CA GLY A 51 -0.15 18.05 1.91
C GLY A 51 -1.41 17.90 2.77
N TRP A 52 -1.61 18.77 3.74
CA TRP A 52 -2.84 18.78 4.55
C TRP A 52 -4.10 19.09 3.74
N CYS A 53 -4.02 20.04 2.76
CA CYS A 53 -5.09 20.26 1.80
C CYS A 53 -5.38 18.99 1.00
N GLN A 54 -4.37 18.34 0.44
CA GLN A 54 -4.50 17.08 -0.30
C GLN A 54 -5.13 15.97 0.53
N ALA A 55 -4.67 15.77 1.77
CA ALA A 55 -5.22 14.76 2.68
C ALA A 55 -6.72 15.01 2.98
N THR A 56 -7.10 16.26 3.21
CA THR A 56 -8.50 16.65 3.45
C THR A 56 -9.38 16.41 2.23
N LEU A 57 -8.93 16.78 1.03
CA LEU A 57 -9.68 16.54 -0.21
C LEU A 57 -9.76 15.05 -0.53
N ALA A 58 -8.66 14.30 -0.36
CA ALA A 58 -8.68 12.85 -0.53
C ALA A 58 -9.70 12.19 0.42
N ALA A 59 -9.81 12.63 1.67
CA ALA A 59 -10.80 12.11 2.59
C ALA A 59 -12.26 12.31 2.10
N THR A 60 -12.56 13.41 1.42
CA THR A 60 -13.90 13.62 0.85
C THR A 60 -14.22 12.69 -0.31
N GLN A 61 -13.20 12.24 -1.05
CA GLN A 61 -13.34 11.27 -2.14
C GLN A 61 -13.35 9.83 -1.62
N LEU A 62 -12.57 9.53 -0.59
CA LEU A 62 -12.43 8.19 -0.03
C LEU A 62 -13.58 7.81 0.91
N ALA A 63 -14.07 8.74 1.75
CA ALA A 63 -15.09 8.45 2.76
C ALA A 63 -16.40 7.84 2.21
N PRO A 64 -16.89 8.19 1.00
CA PRO A 64 -18.07 7.54 0.42
C PRO A 64 -17.93 6.03 0.22
N ASN A 65 -16.71 5.51 0.10
CA ASN A 65 -16.44 4.08 -0.07
C ASN A 65 -16.69 3.27 1.22
N ARG A 66 -16.87 3.93 2.38
CA ARG A 66 -17.17 3.30 3.66
C ARG A 66 -16.20 2.18 4.01
N TYR A 67 -14.93 2.51 4.06
CA TYR A 67 -13.89 1.56 4.45
C TYR A 67 -14.15 1.04 5.87
N ASP A 68 -13.91 -0.25 6.07
CA ASP A 68 -14.14 -0.98 7.33
C ASP A 68 -12.83 -1.28 8.09
N GLY A 69 -11.71 -0.71 7.62
CA GLY A 69 -10.41 -0.73 8.27
C GLY A 69 -9.47 0.29 7.64
N ILE A 70 -8.77 1.05 8.48
CA ILE A 70 -7.85 2.11 8.05
C ILE A 70 -6.47 1.81 8.60
N TYR A 71 -5.50 1.71 7.68
CA TYR A 71 -4.14 1.35 7.97
C TYR A 71 -3.18 2.42 7.45
N ALA A 72 -2.04 2.58 8.11
CA ALA A 72 -0.98 3.48 7.66
C ALA A 72 0.39 2.87 7.96
N SER A 73 1.42 3.30 7.23
CA SER A 73 2.79 2.93 7.56
C SER A 73 3.24 3.60 8.88
N SER A 74 4.40 3.18 9.38
CA SER A 74 5.02 3.81 10.56
C SER A 74 5.61 5.20 10.29
N MET A 75 5.56 5.70 9.05
CA MET A 75 6.04 7.03 8.71
C MET A 75 4.96 8.08 8.94
N ILE A 76 5.32 9.20 9.60
CA ILE A 76 4.37 10.21 10.08
C ILE A 76 3.46 10.75 8.95
N ARG A 77 4.00 11.01 7.76
CA ARG A 77 3.26 11.53 6.60
C ARG A 77 2.09 10.66 6.16
N THR A 78 2.18 9.32 6.33
CA THR A 78 1.05 8.42 6.01
C THR A 78 -0.04 8.46 7.06
N GLN A 79 0.34 8.57 8.34
CA GLN A 79 -0.59 8.67 9.47
C GLN A 79 -1.35 10.01 9.42
N GLU A 80 -0.64 11.11 9.13
CA GLU A 80 -1.24 12.42 8.91
C GLU A 80 -2.19 12.42 7.70
N THR A 81 -1.82 11.75 6.60
CA THR A 81 -2.69 11.62 5.43
C THR A 81 -3.96 10.80 5.74
N ALA A 82 -3.85 9.74 6.55
CA ALA A 82 -4.97 8.90 6.96
C ALA A 82 -5.94 9.61 7.92
N THR A 83 -5.45 10.57 8.70
CA THR A 83 -6.20 11.21 9.80
C THR A 83 -7.55 11.81 9.36
N PRO A 84 -7.67 12.61 8.29
CA PRO A 84 -8.97 13.15 7.87
C PRO A 84 -9.96 12.06 7.46
N THR A 85 -9.51 11.00 6.79
CA THR A 85 -10.35 9.85 6.40
C THR A 85 -10.84 9.10 7.64
N ALA A 86 -9.94 8.86 8.60
CA ALA A 86 -10.26 8.20 9.86
C ALA A 86 -11.31 8.98 10.67
N GLN A 87 -11.15 10.31 10.75
CA GLN A 87 -12.13 11.19 11.40
C GLN A 87 -13.50 11.17 10.70
N ALA A 88 -13.52 11.18 9.38
CA ALA A 88 -14.77 11.15 8.61
C ALA A 88 -15.54 9.83 8.76
N LEU A 89 -14.84 8.72 8.97
CA LEU A 89 -15.43 7.39 9.12
C LEU A 89 -15.65 6.99 10.59
N GLY A 90 -15.04 7.70 11.54
CA GLY A 90 -15.10 7.35 12.97
C GLY A 90 -14.28 6.09 13.32
N GLU A 91 -13.28 5.74 12.48
CA GLU A 91 -12.46 4.55 12.64
C GLU A 91 -11.02 4.90 13.06
N PRO A 92 -10.35 4.06 13.85
CA PRO A 92 -8.96 4.29 14.22
C PRO A 92 -8.00 4.00 13.05
N VAL A 93 -6.85 4.68 13.04
CA VAL A 93 -5.73 4.31 12.15
C VAL A 93 -4.87 3.25 12.83
N ILE A 94 -4.72 2.10 12.18
CA ILE A 94 -3.84 1.00 12.62
C ILE A 94 -2.50 1.14 11.92
N VAL A 95 -1.40 1.25 12.69
CA VAL A 95 -0.06 1.44 12.13
C VAL A 95 0.60 0.09 11.86
N LEU A 96 0.98 -0.14 10.60
CA LEU A 96 1.67 -1.34 10.12
C LEU A 96 3.04 -0.96 9.55
N PRO A 97 4.16 -1.28 10.24
CA PRO A 97 5.50 -0.95 9.75
C PRO A 97 5.84 -1.55 8.38
N GLY A 98 5.22 -2.68 8.02
CA GLY A 98 5.39 -3.32 6.72
C GLY A 98 4.98 -2.46 5.52
N LEU A 99 4.09 -1.48 5.71
CA LEU A 99 3.63 -0.56 4.67
C LEU A 99 4.58 0.63 4.40
N ARG A 100 5.72 0.74 5.11
CA ARG A 100 6.65 1.87 4.91
C ARG A 100 7.28 1.86 3.52
N GLU A 101 7.86 3.01 3.14
CA GLU A 101 8.58 3.14 1.87
C GLU A 101 9.77 2.15 1.81
N ILE A 102 10.20 1.84 0.62
CA ILE A 102 11.42 1.06 0.39
C ILE A 102 12.59 1.94 0.80
N GLU A 103 13.44 1.42 1.66
CA GLU A 103 14.60 2.16 2.16
C GLU A 103 15.57 2.48 1.02
N ALA A 104 15.94 3.76 0.89
CA ALA A 104 16.78 4.22 -0.20
C ALA A 104 18.27 3.87 -0.03
N GLY A 105 18.70 3.46 1.18
CA GLY A 105 20.08 3.08 1.45
C GLY A 105 21.05 4.20 1.13
N GLN A 106 22.01 3.95 0.23
CA GLN A 106 23.01 4.95 -0.16
C GLN A 106 22.45 6.16 -0.92
N TYR A 107 21.19 6.09 -1.35
CA TYR A 107 20.53 7.17 -2.09
C TYR A 107 19.70 8.10 -1.21
N GLU A 108 19.69 7.87 0.12
CA GLU A 108 19.03 8.75 1.08
C GLU A 108 19.56 10.18 0.97
N GLY A 109 18.67 11.18 0.95
CA GLY A 109 19.02 12.59 0.81
C GLY A 109 19.50 13.02 -0.58
N THR A 110 19.50 12.13 -1.57
CA THR A 110 19.83 12.52 -2.96
C THR A 110 18.62 13.08 -3.70
N PRO A 111 18.83 13.86 -4.80
CA PRO A 111 17.72 14.43 -5.58
C PRO A 111 16.80 13.37 -6.19
N GLU A 112 15.47 13.55 -6.05
CA GLU A 112 14.45 12.69 -6.66
C GLU A 112 14.59 12.60 -8.19
N ALA A 113 15.11 13.63 -8.84
CA ALA A 113 15.36 13.63 -10.29
C ALA A 113 16.29 12.49 -10.75
N ASN A 114 17.12 11.96 -9.86
CA ASN A 114 18.06 10.88 -10.15
C ASN A 114 17.46 9.48 -9.87
N ILE A 115 16.26 9.37 -9.31
CA ILE A 115 15.59 8.10 -8.97
C ILE A 115 15.67 7.07 -10.10
N PRO A 116 15.39 7.42 -11.38
CA PRO A 116 15.38 6.42 -12.45
C PRO A 116 16.71 5.71 -12.66
N GLN A 117 17.84 6.37 -12.41
CA GLN A 117 19.20 5.82 -12.62
C GLN A 117 19.82 5.27 -11.33
N THR A 118 19.29 5.61 -10.18
CA THR A 118 19.84 5.29 -8.85
C THR A 118 18.91 4.35 -8.07
N TYR A 119 18.04 4.91 -7.28
CA TYR A 119 17.12 4.19 -6.37
C TYR A 119 16.28 3.12 -7.10
N PHE A 120 15.81 3.38 -8.32
CA PHE A 120 15.02 2.44 -9.11
C PHE A 120 15.85 1.48 -9.98
N ALA A 121 17.17 1.49 -9.91
CA ALA A 121 18.00 0.56 -10.68
C ALA A 121 17.75 -0.90 -10.28
N ALA A 122 17.74 -1.22 -8.98
CA ALA A 122 17.41 -2.56 -8.47
C ALA A 122 15.90 -2.87 -8.59
N PRO A 123 14.95 -2.01 -8.17
CA PRO A 123 13.52 -2.24 -8.32
C PRO A 123 13.04 -2.56 -9.74
N ARG A 124 13.63 -1.97 -10.77
CA ARG A 124 13.31 -2.36 -12.15
C ARG A 124 13.67 -3.81 -12.48
N ARG A 125 14.75 -4.34 -11.90
CA ARG A 125 15.14 -5.74 -12.05
C ARG A 125 14.16 -6.68 -11.35
N TRP A 126 13.56 -6.24 -10.23
CA TRP A 126 12.53 -7.03 -9.54
C TRP A 126 11.33 -7.31 -10.46
N LEU A 127 10.88 -6.28 -11.22
CA LEU A 127 9.79 -6.42 -12.19
C LEU A 127 10.19 -7.28 -13.41
N GLN A 128 11.48 -7.52 -13.64
CA GLN A 128 12.01 -8.42 -14.67
C GLN A 128 12.28 -9.84 -14.15
N GLY A 129 11.91 -10.12 -12.89
CA GLY A 129 12.07 -11.43 -12.24
C GLY A 129 13.33 -11.59 -11.39
N ASP A 130 14.27 -10.64 -11.41
CA ASP A 130 15.47 -10.68 -10.57
C ASP A 130 15.22 -9.96 -9.23
N ARG A 131 14.47 -10.60 -8.36
CA ARG A 131 14.15 -10.07 -7.02
C ARG A 131 15.35 -10.07 -6.06
N SER A 132 16.46 -10.71 -6.42
CA SER A 132 17.71 -10.69 -5.63
C SER A 132 18.55 -9.43 -5.84
N ALA A 133 18.24 -8.61 -6.84
CA ALA A 133 18.88 -7.32 -7.03
C ALA A 133 18.67 -6.43 -5.79
N ARG A 134 19.75 -5.86 -5.24
CA ARG A 134 19.71 -5.11 -3.98
C ARG A 134 19.93 -3.62 -4.22
N ILE A 135 19.14 -2.79 -3.54
CA ILE A 135 19.44 -1.36 -3.43
C ILE A 135 20.68 -1.23 -2.55
N PRO A 136 21.77 -0.58 -3.00
CA PRO A 136 22.99 -0.46 -2.21
C PRO A 136 22.74 0.11 -0.81
N GLY A 137 23.15 -0.65 0.22
CA GLY A 137 22.93 -0.26 1.62
C GLY A 137 21.47 -0.44 2.12
N SER A 138 20.64 -1.21 1.39
CA SER A 138 19.23 -1.40 1.72
C SER A 138 18.78 -2.84 1.39
N VAL A 139 17.51 -3.00 1.06
CA VAL A 139 16.82 -4.28 0.82
C VAL A 139 16.94 -4.76 -0.62
N ASP A 140 16.72 -6.05 -0.84
CA ASP A 140 16.39 -6.62 -2.14
C ASP A 140 14.86 -6.80 -2.30
N GLY A 141 14.44 -7.26 -3.49
CA GLY A 141 13.03 -7.40 -3.82
C GLY A 141 12.32 -8.47 -2.99
N ASN A 142 13.02 -9.53 -2.55
CA ASN A 142 12.41 -10.58 -1.74
C ASN A 142 12.15 -10.07 -0.30
N GLU A 143 13.09 -9.34 0.27
CA GLU A 143 12.96 -8.76 1.61
C GLU A 143 11.85 -7.69 1.65
N PHE A 144 11.78 -6.85 0.62
CA PHE A 144 10.72 -5.86 0.48
C PHE A 144 9.35 -6.52 0.33
N ASP A 145 9.22 -7.47 -0.59
CA ASP A 145 7.98 -8.18 -0.90
C ASP A 145 7.43 -8.89 0.35
N ALA A 146 8.26 -9.69 1.02
CA ALA A 146 7.88 -10.39 2.23
C ALA A 146 7.37 -9.46 3.35
N ARG A 147 8.02 -8.29 3.52
CA ARG A 147 7.61 -7.29 4.50
C ARG A 147 6.24 -6.68 4.19
N PHE A 148 5.99 -6.35 2.93
CA PHE A 148 4.72 -5.78 2.50
C PHE A 148 3.60 -6.83 2.53
N ASP A 149 3.90 -8.08 2.12
CA ASP A 149 2.99 -9.22 2.18
C ASP A 149 2.53 -9.49 3.61
N GLU A 150 3.43 -9.42 4.60
CA GLU A 150 3.07 -9.57 6.02
C GLU A 150 2.04 -8.52 6.47
N ALA A 151 2.21 -7.26 6.04
CA ALA A 151 1.24 -6.20 6.34
C ALA A 151 -0.11 -6.44 5.64
N VAL A 152 -0.11 -6.86 4.39
CA VAL A 152 -1.33 -7.19 3.65
C VAL A 152 -2.03 -8.42 4.23
N GLN A 153 -1.26 -9.43 4.66
CA GLN A 153 -1.81 -10.58 5.36
C GLN A 153 -2.48 -10.19 6.68
N TYR A 154 -1.86 -9.30 7.47
CA TYR A 154 -2.47 -8.76 8.68
C TYR A 154 -3.80 -8.06 8.39
N ILE A 155 -3.85 -7.20 7.35
CA ILE A 155 -5.08 -6.52 6.92
C ILE A 155 -6.16 -7.55 6.55
N TYR A 156 -5.80 -8.59 5.81
CA TYR A 156 -6.71 -9.67 5.44
C TYR A 156 -7.25 -10.41 6.67
N ASP A 157 -6.37 -10.79 7.60
CA ASP A 157 -6.72 -11.57 8.81
C ASP A 157 -7.56 -10.77 9.80
N SER A 158 -7.54 -9.43 9.73
CA SER A 158 -8.40 -8.55 10.53
C SER A 158 -9.89 -8.71 10.24
N GLY A 159 -10.27 -9.39 9.15
CA GLY A 159 -11.67 -9.66 8.80
C GLY A 159 -12.32 -8.59 7.93
N ASN A 160 -11.66 -7.45 7.68
CA ASN A 160 -12.17 -6.37 6.84
C ASN A 160 -12.45 -6.84 5.41
N GLN A 161 -13.49 -6.28 4.79
CA GLN A 161 -13.88 -6.57 3.40
C GLN A 161 -13.46 -5.47 2.44
N ASN A 162 -13.38 -4.24 2.94
CA ASN A 162 -13.06 -3.05 2.16
C ASN A 162 -12.07 -2.15 2.92
N PRO A 163 -10.84 -2.61 3.21
CA PRO A 163 -9.82 -1.82 3.90
C PRO A 163 -9.16 -0.79 2.99
N VAL A 164 -8.68 0.31 3.61
CA VAL A 164 -7.78 1.29 2.98
C VAL A 164 -6.46 1.36 3.74
N ALA A 165 -5.34 1.41 3.01
CA ALA A 165 -4.01 1.49 3.59
C ALA A 165 -3.20 2.63 2.96
N PHE A 166 -2.70 3.53 3.80
CA PHE A 166 -1.87 4.66 3.40
C PHE A 166 -0.39 4.27 3.45
N SER A 167 0.26 4.37 2.30
CA SER A 167 1.63 3.94 2.07
C SER A 167 2.38 4.94 1.18
N HIS A 168 3.30 4.48 0.35
CA HIS A 168 4.26 5.31 -0.38
C HIS A 168 4.30 4.92 -1.85
N SER A 169 4.80 5.82 -2.69
CA SER A 169 4.77 5.65 -4.15
C SER A 169 5.50 4.40 -4.62
N ALA A 170 6.78 4.25 -4.25
CA ALA A 170 7.57 3.11 -4.72
C ALA A 170 7.06 1.80 -4.12
N ALA A 171 6.75 1.78 -2.82
CA ALA A 171 6.24 0.60 -2.14
C ALA A 171 4.92 0.11 -2.77
N ILE A 172 3.94 1.00 -3.00
CA ILE A 172 2.67 0.63 -3.63
C ILE A 172 2.90 0.12 -5.06
N MET A 173 3.57 0.93 -5.90
CA MET A 173 3.73 0.60 -7.32
C MET A 173 4.47 -0.72 -7.52
N LEU A 174 5.57 -0.93 -6.80
CA LEU A 174 6.39 -2.13 -6.97
C LEU A 174 5.70 -3.37 -6.41
N TRP A 175 5.13 -3.30 -5.21
CA TRP A 175 4.41 -4.44 -4.66
C TRP A 175 3.22 -4.85 -5.54
N VAL A 176 2.41 -3.89 -6.00
CA VAL A 176 1.28 -4.16 -6.89
C VAL A 176 1.75 -4.84 -8.19
N LEU A 177 2.73 -4.25 -8.88
CA LEU A 177 3.21 -4.78 -10.15
C LEU A 177 3.92 -6.14 -10.02
N MET A 178 4.45 -6.47 -8.84
CA MET A 178 5.05 -7.77 -8.55
C MET A 178 4.03 -8.86 -8.21
N ASN A 179 2.83 -8.50 -7.72
CA ASN A 179 1.91 -9.44 -7.07
C ASN A 179 0.52 -9.56 -7.72
N VAL A 180 0.17 -8.68 -8.67
CA VAL A 180 -1.11 -8.81 -9.38
C VAL A 180 -1.04 -9.81 -10.53
N ARG A 181 -2.17 -10.44 -10.84
CA ARG A 181 -2.30 -11.39 -11.97
C ARG A 181 -2.35 -10.70 -13.34
N ASN A 182 -2.61 -9.40 -13.37
CA ASN A 182 -2.71 -8.56 -14.56
C ASN A 182 -1.75 -7.36 -14.53
N PRO A 183 -0.43 -7.58 -14.33
CA PRO A 183 0.52 -6.49 -14.21
C PRO A 183 0.66 -5.70 -15.51
N ASP A 184 0.78 -4.38 -15.38
CA ASP A 184 1.21 -3.49 -16.47
C ASP A 184 2.45 -2.69 -16.01
N PRO A 185 3.67 -3.19 -16.23
CA PRO A 185 4.89 -2.51 -15.79
C PRO A 185 5.09 -1.12 -16.40
N SER A 186 4.38 -0.79 -17.50
CA SER A 186 4.45 0.54 -18.10
C SER A 186 3.92 1.63 -17.18
N LEU A 187 3.01 1.29 -16.25
CA LEU A 187 2.44 2.22 -15.28
C LEU A 187 3.50 2.87 -14.37
N LEU A 188 4.61 2.16 -14.10
CA LEU A 188 5.72 2.71 -13.31
C LEU A 188 6.27 4.03 -13.89
N THR A 189 6.25 4.19 -15.19
CA THR A 189 6.82 5.34 -15.90
C THR A 189 5.78 6.22 -16.58
N SER A 190 4.69 5.63 -17.09
CA SER A 190 3.65 6.36 -17.82
C SER A 190 2.65 7.06 -16.90
N LYS A 191 2.41 6.46 -15.73
CA LYS A 191 1.47 6.99 -14.72
C LYS A 191 2.00 6.76 -13.30
N PRO A 192 3.17 7.35 -12.94
CA PRO A 192 3.69 7.23 -11.58
C PRO A 192 2.66 7.79 -10.60
N LEU A 193 2.51 7.12 -9.45
CA LEU A 193 1.50 7.46 -8.47
C LEU A 193 1.82 8.82 -7.80
N PRO A 194 1.03 9.88 -7.99
CA PRO A 194 1.26 11.18 -7.36
C PRO A 194 0.85 11.15 -5.88
N ASN A 195 1.12 12.22 -5.12
CA ASN A 195 0.60 12.35 -3.77
C ASN A 195 -0.94 12.19 -3.78
N VAL A 196 -1.47 11.41 -2.84
CA VAL A 196 -2.85 10.96 -2.70
C VAL A 196 -3.43 10.15 -3.87
N GLY A 197 -2.63 9.85 -4.90
CA GLY A 197 -2.99 8.84 -5.90
C GLY A 197 -3.18 7.48 -5.24
N HIS A 198 -4.04 6.64 -5.83
CA HIS A 198 -4.37 5.36 -5.22
C HIS A 198 -4.55 4.24 -6.25
N VAL A 199 -4.52 3.01 -5.75
CA VAL A 199 -4.82 1.81 -6.52
C VAL A 199 -5.85 0.97 -5.78
N VAL A 200 -6.71 0.27 -6.51
CA VAL A 200 -7.68 -0.66 -5.96
C VAL A 200 -7.40 -2.07 -6.45
N LEU A 201 -7.36 -3.00 -5.52
CA LEU A 201 -7.11 -4.41 -5.77
C LEU A 201 -8.28 -5.24 -5.26
N THR A 202 -8.62 -6.32 -5.98
CA THR A 202 -9.54 -7.34 -5.50
C THR A 202 -8.85 -8.68 -5.47
N GLY A 203 -9.10 -9.46 -4.42
CA GLY A 203 -8.48 -10.78 -4.26
C GLY A 203 -8.19 -11.13 -2.81
N ASN A 204 -7.23 -12.00 -2.62
CA ASN A 204 -6.78 -12.45 -1.31
C ASN A 204 -5.32 -12.94 -1.37
N PRO A 205 -4.61 -13.04 -0.23
CA PRO A 205 -3.20 -13.46 -0.21
C PRO A 205 -2.94 -14.86 -0.77
N SER A 206 -3.90 -15.79 -0.68
CA SER A 206 -3.69 -17.18 -1.10
C SER A 206 -3.94 -17.41 -2.59
N GLU A 207 -4.88 -16.69 -3.20
CA GLU A 207 -5.25 -16.84 -4.61
C GLU A 207 -4.70 -15.72 -5.48
N GLY A 208 -4.10 -14.67 -4.86
CA GLY A 208 -3.51 -13.52 -5.53
C GLY A 208 -4.49 -12.39 -5.79
N TRP A 209 -3.97 -11.31 -6.34
CA TRP A 209 -4.64 -10.03 -6.50
C TRP A 209 -4.91 -9.70 -7.96
N THR A 210 -5.97 -8.93 -8.21
CA THR A 210 -6.27 -8.33 -9.51
C THR A 210 -6.32 -6.82 -9.34
N LEU A 211 -5.54 -6.08 -10.12
CA LEU A 211 -5.60 -4.63 -10.20
C LEU A 211 -6.87 -4.22 -10.93
N THR A 212 -7.74 -3.47 -10.26
CA THR A 212 -9.03 -3.01 -10.80
C THR A 212 -9.05 -1.51 -11.09
N GLU A 213 -8.20 -0.73 -10.38
CA GLU A 213 -8.10 0.72 -10.58
C GLU A 213 -6.66 1.19 -10.32
N TRP A 214 -6.22 2.16 -11.09
CA TRP A 214 -4.97 2.90 -10.90
C TRP A 214 -5.25 4.37 -11.13
N ASP A 215 -5.53 5.11 -10.06
CA ASP A 215 -5.83 6.53 -10.12
C ASP A 215 -4.56 7.37 -9.86
N ALA A 216 -4.13 8.04 -10.92
CA ALA A 216 -3.01 8.97 -10.90
C ALA A 216 -3.46 10.44 -11.05
N ASP A 217 -4.75 10.73 -10.88
CA ASP A 217 -5.34 12.07 -11.04
C ASP A 217 -5.84 12.62 -9.68
N PRO A 218 -4.93 13.08 -8.80
CA PRO A 218 -5.29 13.54 -7.46
C PRO A 218 -6.10 14.86 -7.52
N PRO A 219 -6.90 15.14 -6.47
CA PRO A 219 -7.63 16.40 -6.38
C PRO A 219 -6.67 17.60 -6.34
N PRO A 220 -7.05 18.71 -6.95
CA PRO A 220 -6.21 19.90 -6.97
C PRO A 220 -6.09 20.56 -5.59
N CYS A 221 -4.89 20.89 -5.20
CA CYS A 221 -4.55 21.74 -4.06
C CYS A 221 -3.59 22.88 -4.51
#